data_6ae47a6cfc4340f55439c369622998f3
#
_entry.id   6ae47a6cfc4340f55439c369622998f3
#
_cell.length_a   1.000
_cell.length_b   1.000
_cell.length_c   1.000
_cell.angle_alpha   90.00
_cell.angle_beta   90.00
_cell.angle_gamma   90.00
#
_symmetry.space_group_name_H-M   'P 1'
#
loop_
_entity.id
_entity.type
_entity.pdbx_description
1 polymer ?
#
loop_
_entity_poly.entity_id
_entity_poly.type
_entity_poly.pdbx_seq_one_letter_code
_entity_poly.pdbx_strand_id
1 'polypeptide(L)'
;MNPKKEAFRRAFIASVPILCSYLFLGMAYGILMQEAGFGWAASLLTSAVVYTGAFQFVLITFLSSGASILTIAVTALFMNSRQSFYALTFLSDFKQMGRRKLYMIHALTDETYAVNCTLENLPPEERRETMFYLAVLSHFYWTAASALGGMLGQIIPFDMTGIDFCMTALFVTIFVDQWEKTRKHMPALAGLSVAIVALAVFGANGFMLPALLITSAILVFAGQKEGSQ
;
A
#
# COMPACT_ATOMS: atom_id res chain seq x y z
N MET A 1 28.80 20.85 -6.78
CA MET A 1 28.01 19.78 -7.47
C MET A 1 26.57 20.28 -7.62
N ASN A 2 25.86 19.93 -8.67
CA ASN A 2 24.48 20.44 -8.84
C ASN A 2 23.59 19.86 -7.73
N PRO A 3 22.91 20.67 -6.88
CA PRO A 3 22.14 20.21 -5.74
C PRO A 3 21.06 19.19 -6.11
N LYS A 4 20.45 19.30 -7.30
CA LYS A 4 19.48 18.33 -7.79
C LYS A 4 20.08 16.95 -8.07
N LYS A 5 21.33 16.90 -8.57
CA LYS A 5 22.03 15.65 -8.86
C LYS A 5 22.37 14.92 -7.56
N GLU A 6 22.70 15.67 -6.51
CA GLU A 6 22.98 15.13 -5.20
C GLU A 6 21.71 14.55 -4.55
N ALA A 7 20.61 15.32 -4.58
CA ALA A 7 19.30 14.86 -4.09
C ALA A 7 18.82 13.59 -4.80
N PHE A 8 18.97 13.52 -6.13
CA PHE A 8 18.65 12.31 -6.90
C PHE A 8 19.51 11.12 -6.50
N ARG A 9 20.83 11.31 -6.35
CA ARG A 9 21.74 10.23 -5.92
C ARG A 9 21.36 9.70 -4.54
N ARG A 10 21.06 10.59 -3.59
CA ARG A 10 20.59 10.20 -2.25
C ARG A 10 19.30 9.42 -2.29
N ALA A 11 18.31 9.93 -3.04
CA ALA A 11 17.03 9.25 -3.23
C ALA A 11 17.22 7.86 -3.84
N PHE A 12 18.07 7.73 -4.85
CA PHE A 12 18.37 6.45 -5.50
C PHE A 12 18.97 5.44 -4.51
N ILE A 13 19.99 5.85 -3.73
CA ILE A 13 20.60 4.97 -2.74
C ILE A 13 19.60 4.57 -1.66
N ALA A 14 18.83 5.53 -1.15
CA ALA A 14 17.82 5.29 -0.12
C ALA A 14 16.65 4.44 -0.62
N SER A 15 16.37 4.43 -1.93
CA SER A 15 15.30 3.63 -2.53
C SER A 15 15.68 2.19 -2.88
N VAL A 16 16.95 1.78 -2.74
CA VAL A 16 17.39 0.41 -3.08
C VAL A 16 16.60 -0.66 -2.31
N PRO A 17 16.38 -0.56 -0.99
CA PRO A 17 15.54 -1.53 -0.27
C PRO A 17 14.10 -1.58 -0.80
N ILE A 18 13.54 -0.42 -1.16
CA ILE A 18 12.20 -0.33 -1.75
C ILE A 18 12.18 -1.00 -3.12
N LEU A 19 13.20 -0.78 -3.95
CA LEU A 19 13.33 -1.44 -5.26
C LEU A 19 13.30 -2.96 -5.11
N CYS A 20 14.08 -3.52 -4.18
CA CYS A 20 14.10 -4.96 -3.95
C CYS A 20 12.72 -5.49 -3.55
N SER A 21 12.06 -4.85 -2.60
CA SER A 21 10.72 -5.22 -2.14
C SER A 21 9.68 -5.11 -3.27
N TYR A 22 9.66 -3.97 -3.96
CA TYR A 22 8.68 -3.69 -5.01
C TYR A 22 8.87 -4.54 -6.26
N LEU A 23 10.09 -4.97 -6.54
CA LEU A 23 10.34 -5.89 -7.65
C LEU A 23 9.58 -7.21 -7.45
N PHE A 24 9.69 -7.80 -6.26
CA PHE A 24 9.01 -9.06 -5.96
C PHE A 24 7.51 -8.89 -5.80
N LEU A 25 7.05 -7.94 -4.99
CA LEU A 25 5.63 -7.73 -4.72
C LEU A 25 4.89 -7.20 -5.96
N GLY A 26 5.50 -6.29 -6.72
CA GLY A 26 4.91 -5.78 -7.95
C GLY A 26 4.79 -6.85 -9.02
N MET A 27 5.83 -7.69 -9.21
CA MET A 27 5.73 -8.83 -10.13
C MET A 27 4.63 -9.81 -9.69
N ALA A 28 4.56 -10.14 -8.40
CA ALA A 28 3.49 -11.00 -7.88
C ALA A 28 2.10 -10.40 -8.17
N TYR A 29 1.91 -9.09 -7.92
CA TYR A 29 0.68 -8.38 -8.27
C TYR A 29 0.35 -8.49 -9.76
N GLY A 30 1.34 -8.26 -10.64
CA GLY A 30 1.16 -8.34 -12.08
C GLY A 30 0.75 -9.73 -12.57
N ILE A 31 1.40 -10.77 -12.03
CA ILE A 31 1.06 -12.17 -12.32
C ILE A 31 -0.39 -12.45 -11.91
N LEU A 32 -0.77 -12.10 -10.68
CA LEU A 32 -2.14 -12.31 -10.17
C LEU A 32 -3.20 -11.55 -10.99
N MET A 33 -2.90 -10.34 -11.46
CA MET A 33 -3.78 -9.58 -12.37
C MET A 33 -3.96 -10.30 -13.71
N GLN A 34 -2.88 -10.87 -14.26
CA GLN A 34 -2.92 -11.64 -15.49
C GLN A 34 -3.77 -12.91 -15.33
N GLU A 35 -3.60 -13.61 -14.23
CA GLU A 35 -4.34 -14.83 -13.89
C GLU A 35 -5.83 -14.57 -13.66
N ALA A 36 -6.15 -13.43 -13.05
CA ALA A 36 -7.53 -12.96 -12.91
C ALA A 36 -8.15 -12.50 -14.24
N GLY A 37 -7.42 -12.58 -15.37
CA GLY A 37 -7.90 -12.26 -16.70
C GLY A 37 -7.84 -10.79 -17.10
N PHE A 38 -7.22 -9.92 -16.27
CA PHE A 38 -7.18 -8.47 -16.55
C PHE A 38 -6.02 -8.04 -17.44
N GLY A 39 -4.97 -8.85 -17.56
CA GLY A 39 -3.81 -8.59 -18.41
C GLY A 39 -2.83 -7.54 -17.87
N TRP A 40 -1.64 -7.49 -18.50
CA TRP A 40 -0.55 -6.61 -18.09
C TRP A 40 -0.88 -5.11 -18.20
N ALA A 41 -1.71 -4.72 -19.18
CA ALA A 41 -2.09 -3.31 -19.38
C ALA A 41 -2.97 -2.80 -18.22
N ALA A 42 -3.89 -3.61 -17.72
CA ALA A 42 -4.68 -3.29 -16.54
C ALA A 42 -3.81 -3.24 -15.29
N SER A 43 -2.84 -4.14 -15.16
CA SER A 43 -1.85 -4.14 -14.08
C SER A 43 -1.02 -2.86 -14.08
N LEU A 44 -0.52 -2.43 -15.25
CA LEU A 44 0.18 -1.16 -15.42
C LEU A 44 -0.70 0.03 -15.01
N LEU A 45 -1.93 0.10 -15.53
CA LEU A 45 -2.84 1.22 -15.30
C LEU A 45 -3.21 1.34 -13.82
N THR A 46 -3.60 0.25 -13.18
CA THR A 46 -3.95 0.24 -11.76
C THR A 46 -2.76 0.59 -10.88
N SER A 47 -1.55 0.11 -11.20
CA SER A 47 -0.33 0.45 -10.47
C SER A 47 0.08 1.92 -10.64
N ALA A 48 -0.15 2.50 -11.82
CA ALA A 48 0.15 3.92 -12.07
C ALA A 48 -0.88 4.87 -11.42
N VAL A 49 -2.16 4.48 -11.34
CA VAL A 49 -3.24 5.36 -10.89
C VAL A 49 -3.64 5.11 -9.44
N VAL A 50 -3.80 3.85 -9.04
CA VAL A 50 -4.23 3.49 -7.68
C VAL A 50 -3.06 3.51 -6.70
N TYR A 51 -1.94 2.90 -7.03
CA TYR A 51 -0.67 2.94 -6.30
C TYR A 51 -0.79 2.79 -4.77
N THR A 52 -1.45 1.76 -4.31
CA THR A 52 -1.71 1.54 -2.87
C THR A 52 -1.31 0.15 -2.36
N GLY A 53 -0.42 -0.55 -3.06
CA GLY A 53 0.13 -1.85 -2.64
C GLY A 53 -0.93 -2.82 -2.16
N ALA A 54 -1.10 -2.97 -0.85
CA ALA A 54 -1.99 -3.96 -0.25
C ALA A 54 -3.45 -3.88 -0.76
N PHE A 55 -4.00 -2.67 -0.98
CA PHE A 55 -5.36 -2.54 -1.53
C PHE A 55 -5.45 -3.05 -2.97
N GLN A 56 -4.39 -2.95 -3.78
CA GLN A 56 -4.41 -3.44 -5.15
C GLN A 56 -4.62 -4.96 -5.21
N PHE A 57 -4.07 -5.72 -4.26
CA PHE A 57 -4.34 -7.16 -4.16
C PHE A 57 -5.80 -7.45 -3.80
N VAL A 58 -6.38 -6.70 -2.86
CA VAL A 58 -7.82 -6.80 -2.54
C VAL A 58 -8.68 -6.39 -3.73
N LEU A 59 -8.24 -5.40 -4.50
CA LEU A 59 -8.93 -4.94 -5.70
C LEU A 59 -9.08 -6.05 -6.75
N ILE A 60 -8.09 -6.94 -6.91
CA ILE A 60 -8.21 -8.12 -7.80
C ILE A 60 -9.43 -8.95 -7.41
N THR A 61 -9.58 -9.26 -6.12
CA THR A 61 -10.72 -10.04 -5.61
C THR A 61 -12.05 -9.32 -5.88
N PHE A 62 -12.11 -8.01 -5.67
CA PHE A 62 -13.32 -7.23 -5.95
C PHE A 62 -13.69 -7.19 -7.43
N LEU A 63 -12.72 -7.01 -8.30
CA LEU A 63 -12.93 -7.02 -9.75
C LEU A 63 -13.39 -8.39 -10.24
N SER A 64 -12.79 -9.46 -9.73
CA SER A 64 -13.15 -10.84 -10.10
C SER A 64 -14.52 -11.26 -9.58
N SER A 65 -14.94 -10.76 -8.39
CA SER A 65 -16.26 -11.08 -7.81
C SER A 65 -17.39 -10.15 -8.27
N GLY A 66 -17.10 -9.10 -9.06
CA GLY A 66 -18.09 -8.11 -9.45
C GLY A 66 -18.63 -7.28 -8.27
N ALA A 67 -17.80 -7.01 -7.26
CA ALA A 67 -18.18 -6.23 -6.09
C ALA A 67 -18.72 -4.84 -6.46
N SER A 68 -19.65 -4.31 -5.65
CA SER A 68 -20.21 -2.99 -5.90
C SER A 68 -19.16 -1.88 -5.78
N ILE A 69 -19.28 -0.83 -6.60
CA ILE A 69 -18.38 0.33 -6.54
C ILE A 69 -18.35 0.95 -5.15
N LEU A 70 -19.48 0.95 -4.44
CA LEU A 70 -19.57 1.45 -3.08
C LEU A 70 -18.70 0.62 -2.13
N THR A 71 -18.76 -0.71 -2.21
CA THR A 71 -17.93 -1.61 -1.41
C THR A 71 -16.44 -1.37 -1.68
N ILE A 72 -16.05 -1.24 -2.95
CA ILE A 72 -14.67 -0.95 -3.35
C ILE A 72 -14.22 0.39 -2.77
N ALA A 73 -15.02 1.45 -2.93
CA ALA A 73 -14.68 2.80 -2.47
C ALA A 73 -14.55 2.89 -0.94
N VAL A 74 -15.49 2.28 -0.20
CA VAL A 74 -15.45 2.27 1.27
C VAL A 74 -14.25 1.47 1.77
N THR A 75 -13.99 0.29 1.20
CA THR A 75 -12.82 -0.51 1.57
C THR A 75 -11.52 0.23 1.25
N ALA A 76 -11.42 0.85 0.07
CA ALA A 76 -10.27 1.68 -0.30
C ALA A 76 -10.03 2.80 0.71
N LEU A 77 -11.08 3.52 1.12
CA LEU A 77 -11.00 4.60 2.09
C LEU A 77 -10.44 4.10 3.44
N PHE A 78 -10.98 3.00 3.96
CA PHE A 78 -10.52 2.46 5.25
C PHE A 78 -9.11 1.89 5.19
N MET A 79 -8.79 1.10 4.18
CA MET A 79 -7.45 0.52 4.04
C MET A 79 -6.36 1.57 3.84
N ASN A 80 -6.67 2.63 3.08
CA ASN A 80 -5.70 3.68 2.77
C ASN A 80 -5.77 4.89 3.72
N SER A 81 -6.68 4.91 4.69
CA SER A 81 -6.82 6.01 5.67
C SER A 81 -5.52 6.33 6.40
N ARG A 82 -4.68 5.32 6.69
CA ARG A 82 -3.36 5.48 7.31
C ARG A 82 -2.44 6.41 6.52
N GLN A 83 -2.50 6.41 5.18
CA GLN A 83 -1.69 7.28 4.33
C GLN A 83 -2.00 8.77 4.55
N SER A 84 -3.24 9.10 4.94
CA SER A 84 -3.62 10.46 5.31
C SER A 84 -2.85 10.95 6.54
N PHE A 85 -2.63 10.09 7.53
CA PHE A 85 -1.83 10.43 8.71
C PHE A 85 -0.35 10.60 8.37
N TYR A 86 0.19 9.78 7.46
CA TYR A 86 1.55 9.95 6.97
C TYR A 86 1.74 11.30 6.26
N ALA A 87 0.77 11.72 5.46
CA ALA A 87 0.82 13.00 4.77
C ALA A 87 0.80 14.19 5.73
N LEU A 88 0.15 14.06 6.89
CA LEU A 88 0.16 15.11 7.92
C LEU A 88 1.55 15.34 8.52
N THR A 89 2.35 14.28 8.70
CA THR A 89 3.73 14.38 9.21
C THR A 89 4.60 15.28 8.34
N PHE A 90 4.44 15.20 7.01
CA PHE A 90 5.24 15.99 6.05
C PHE A 90 4.48 17.18 5.45
N LEU A 91 3.38 17.62 6.10
CA LEU A 91 2.52 18.67 5.57
C LEU A 91 3.26 20.00 5.34
N SER A 92 4.20 20.35 6.20
CA SER A 92 5.04 21.56 6.10
C SER A 92 5.93 21.53 4.87
N ASP A 93 6.55 20.38 4.59
CA ASP A 93 7.40 20.18 3.41
C ASP A 93 6.57 20.18 2.13
N PHE A 94 5.48 19.43 2.10
CA PHE A 94 4.61 19.31 0.94
C PHE A 94 3.94 20.64 0.56
N LYS A 95 3.59 21.49 1.53
CA LYS A 95 3.06 22.83 1.25
C LYS A 95 4.05 23.69 0.44
N GLN A 96 5.35 23.52 0.67
CA GLN A 96 6.40 24.28 0.01
C GLN A 96 6.78 23.71 -1.39
N MET A 97 6.28 22.53 -1.75
CA MET A 97 6.54 21.90 -3.06
C MET A 97 5.61 22.39 -4.20
N GLY A 98 4.74 23.36 -3.95
CA GLY A 98 3.83 23.90 -4.97
C GLY A 98 2.94 22.83 -5.61
N ARG A 99 2.94 22.74 -6.95
CA ARG A 99 2.11 21.76 -7.70
C ARG A 99 2.51 20.31 -7.42
N ARG A 100 3.76 20.04 -7.05
CA ARG A 100 4.22 18.68 -6.70
C ARG A 100 3.55 18.13 -5.46
N LYS A 101 2.95 18.96 -4.60
CA LYS A 101 2.26 18.56 -3.36
C LYS A 101 1.22 17.46 -3.60
N LEU A 102 0.39 17.58 -4.64
CA LEU A 102 -0.66 16.60 -4.92
C LEU A 102 -0.06 15.24 -5.26
N TYR A 103 1.00 15.23 -6.05
CA TYR A 103 1.73 14.01 -6.38
C TYR A 103 2.38 13.40 -5.13
N MET A 104 3.00 14.21 -4.27
CA MET A 104 3.63 13.73 -3.04
C MET A 104 2.65 13.09 -2.06
N ILE A 105 1.43 13.61 -1.97
CA ILE A 105 0.36 13.02 -1.14
C ILE A 105 -0.09 11.69 -1.74
N HIS A 106 -0.27 11.62 -3.06
CA HIS A 106 -0.66 10.40 -3.77
C HIS A 106 0.41 9.30 -3.70
N ALA A 107 1.68 9.67 -3.89
CA ALA A 107 2.81 8.74 -3.97
C ALA A 107 3.42 8.37 -2.61
N LEU A 108 2.77 8.72 -1.51
CA LEU A 108 3.25 8.42 -0.16
C LEU A 108 2.78 7.02 0.28
N THR A 109 3.72 6.09 0.35
CA THR A 109 3.52 4.71 0.84
C THR A 109 4.19 4.51 2.19
N ASP A 110 3.97 3.34 2.81
CA ASP A 110 4.60 2.98 4.09
C ASP A 110 6.12 3.03 4.00
N GLU A 111 6.67 2.53 2.90
CA GLU A 111 8.12 2.46 2.65
C GLU A 111 8.71 3.85 2.41
N THR A 112 8.07 4.65 1.57
CA THR A 112 8.52 6.03 1.32
C THR A 112 8.37 6.90 2.55
N TYR A 113 7.34 6.68 3.39
CA TYR A 113 7.19 7.31 4.69
C TYR A 113 8.37 7.00 5.61
N ALA A 114 8.71 5.71 5.77
CA ALA A 114 9.80 5.27 6.62
C ALA A 114 11.14 5.89 6.19
N VAL A 115 11.44 5.91 4.90
CA VAL A 115 12.68 6.52 4.38
C VAL A 115 12.64 8.04 4.55
N ASN A 116 11.51 8.71 4.30
CA ASN A 116 11.39 10.16 4.47
C ASN A 116 11.66 10.61 5.93
N CYS A 117 11.29 9.80 6.93
CA CYS A 117 11.61 10.06 8.32
C CYS A 117 13.13 10.08 8.59
N THR A 118 13.93 9.37 7.82
CA THR A 118 15.40 9.38 7.99
C THR A 118 16.08 10.62 7.40
N LEU A 119 15.33 11.44 6.65
CA LEU A 119 15.87 12.63 5.96
C LEU A 119 15.77 13.92 6.79
N GLU A 120 15.38 13.85 8.05
CA GLU A 120 15.13 15.04 8.90
C GLU A 120 16.38 15.93 9.09
N ASN A 121 17.57 15.35 9.05
CA ASN A 121 18.83 16.08 9.24
C ASN A 121 19.31 16.83 7.98
N LEU A 122 18.62 16.71 6.85
CA LEU A 122 18.99 17.41 5.62
C LEU A 122 18.47 18.87 5.62
N PRO A 123 19.19 19.77 4.91
CA PRO A 123 18.67 21.11 4.65
C PRO A 123 17.27 21.04 3.99
N PRO A 124 16.33 21.93 4.34
CA PRO A 124 14.93 21.79 3.93
C PRO A 124 14.72 21.68 2.42
N GLU A 125 15.51 22.40 1.63
CA GLU A 125 15.40 22.35 0.16
C GLU A 125 15.89 21.00 -0.40
N GLU A 126 17.04 20.54 0.07
CA GLU A 126 17.61 19.26 -0.33
C GLU A 126 16.72 18.09 0.11
N ARG A 127 16.15 18.16 1.31
CA ARG A 127 15.19 17.19 1.84
C ARG A 127 13.99 17.07 0.92
N ARG A 128 13.36 18.18 0.53
CA ARG A 128 12.19 18.19 -0.36
C ARG A 128 12.50 17.61 -1.75
N GLU A 129 13.64 17.96 -2.35
CA GLU A 129 14.03 17.39 -3.64
C GLU A 129 14.33 15.89 -3.52
N THR A 130 14.98 15.45 -2.44
CA THR A 130 15.23 14.02 -2.18
C THR A 130 13.93 13.23 -2.01
N MET A 131 12.98 13.75 -1.21
CA MET A 131 11.65 13.15 -1.03
C MET A 131 10.89 13.04 -2.36
N PHE A 132 10.97 14.06 -3.22
CA PHE A 132 10.33 14.03 -4.54
C PHE A 132 10.92 12.94 -5.44
N TYR A 133 12.24 12.86 -5.55
CA TYR A 133 12.89 11.82 -6.35
C TYR A 133 12.64 10.43 -5.79
N LEU A 134 12.61 10.27 -4.46
CA LEU A 134 12.27 9.00 -3.82
C LEU A 134 10.86 8.55 -4.19
N ALA A 135 9.88 9.45 -4.15
CA ALA A 135 8.49 9.15 -4.53
C ALA A 135 8.38 8.75 -6.01
N VAL A 136 9.07 9.47 -6.92
CA VAL A 136 9.08 9.15 -8.35
C VAL A 136 9.72 7.79 -8.63
N LEU A 137 10.86 7.51 -8.02
CA LEU A 137 11.57 6.23 -8.18
C LEU A 137 10.71 5.06 -7.66
N SER A 138 10.16 5.18 -6.46
CA SER A 138 9.34 4.13 -5.85
C SER A 138 8.08 3.85 -6.67
N HIS A 139 7.40 4.90 -7.15
CA HIS A 139 6.24 4.76 -8.02
C HIS A 139 6.59 4.07 -9.35
N PHE A 140 7.72 4.44 -9.94
CA PHE A 140 8.22 3.80 -11.15
C PHE A 140 8.56 2.33 -10.92
N TYR A 141 9.22 1.98 -9.79
CA TYR A 141 9.56 0.60 -9.48
C TYR A 141 8.33 -0.29 -9.37
N TRP A 142 7.33 0.15 -8.63
CA TRP A 142 6.07 -0.58 -8.48
C TRP A 142 5.35 -0.79 -9.80
N THR A 143 5.18 0.29 -10.56
CA THR A 143 4.47 0.27 -11.85
C THR A 143 5.19 -0.61 -12.88
N ALA A 144 6.52 -0.48 -12.98
CA ALA A 144 7.32 -1.29 -13.89
C ALA A 144 7.33 -2.77 -13.49
N ALA A 145 7.50 -3.08 -12.21
CA ALA A 145 7.46 -4.45 -11.71
C ALA A 145 6.10 -5.11 -11.94
N SER A 146 5.01 -4.37 -11.71
CA SER A 146 3.64 -4.85 -11.96
C SER A 146 3.39 -5.17 -13.44
N ALA A 147 3.84 -4.29 -14.33
CA ALA A 147 3.74 -4.51 -15.77
C ALA A 147 4.57 -5.73 -16.22
N LEU A 148 5.81 -5.83 -15.74
CA LEU A 148 6.68 -6.98 -16.01
C LEU A 148 6.08 -8.28 -15.51
N GLY A 149 5.51 -8.29 -14.29
CA GLY A 149 4.81 -9.45 -13.74
C GLY A 149 3.62 -9.88 -14.60
N GLY A 150 2.81 -8.93 -15.06
CA GLY A 150 1.69 -9.20 -15.95
C GLY A 150 2.12 -9.77 -17.30
N MET A 151 3.26 -9.30 -17.86
CA MET A 151 3.84 -9.87 -19.10
C MET A 151 4.39 -11.27 -18.86
N LEU A 152 5.12 -11.48 -17.75
CA LEU A 152 5.66 -12.80 -17.41
C LEU A 152 4.56 -13.83 -17.19
N GLY A 153 3.44 -13.43 -16.54
CA GLY A 153 2.27 -14.30 -16.36
C GLY A 153 1.63 -14.78 -17.67
N GLN A 154 1.86 -14.10 -18.79
CA GLN A 154 1.41 -14.57 -20.13
C GLN A 154 2.30 -15.65 -20.70
N ILE A 155 3.59 -15.64 -20.37
CA ILE A 155 4.59 -16.49 -21.01
C ILE A 155 4.77 -17.80 -20.25
N ILE A 156 4.68 -17.74 -18.93
CA ILE A 156 4.89 -18.89 -18.06
C ILE A 156 3.53 -19.55 -17.82
N PRO A 157 3.30 -20.79 -18.28
CA PRO A 157 2.09 -21.52 -17.92
C PRO A 157 2.20 -21.90 -16.44
N PHE A 158 1.71 -21.02 -15.56
CA PHE A 158 1.56 -21.37 -14.15
C PHE A 158 0.37 -22.32 -14.00
N ASP A 159 0.60 -23.43 -13.30
CA ASP A 159 -0.49 -24.24 -12.80
C ASP A 159 -1.22 -23.39 -11.73
N MET A 160 -2.48 -23.05 -11.99
CA MET A 160 -3.34 -22.20 -11.14
C MET A 160 -3.58 -22.79 -9.75
N THR A 161 -3.23 -24.06 -9.51
CA THR A 161 -3.33 -24.76 -8.24
C THR A 161 -2.36 -24.13 -7.22
N GLY A 162 -2.87 -23.24 -6.38
CA GLY A 162 -2.08 -22.62 -5.29
C GLY A 162 -1.99 -21.11 -5.33
N ILE A 163 -2.55 -20.45 -6.33
CA ILE A 163 -2.55 -18.98 -6.41
C ILE A 163 -3.41 -18.36 -5.32
N ASP A 164 -4.57 -18.95 -5.02
CA ASP A 164 -5.38 -18.58 -3.87
C ASP A 164 -4.58 -18.69 -2.57
N PHE A 165 -3.67 -19.67 -2.50
CA PHE A 165 -2.74 -19.80 -1.38
C PHE A 165 -1.68 -18.68 -1.37
N CYS A 166 -1.16 -18.26 -2.51
CA CYS A 166 -0.20 -17.15 -2.59
C CYS A 166 -0.80 -15.84 -2.06
N MET A 167 -2.06 -15.55 -2.39
CA MET A 167 -2.78 -14.40 -1.83
C MET A 167 -2.90 -14.51 -0.32
N THR A 168 -3.32 -15.66 0.18
CA THR A 168 -3.44 -15.92 1.62
C THR A 168 -2.08 -15.80 2.31
N ALA A 169 -1.04 -16.42 1.75
CA ALA A 169 0.32 -16.35 2.28
C ALA A 169 0.85 -14.91 2.33
N LEU A 170 0.59 -14.10 1.29
CA LEU A 170 0.95 -12.70 1.27
C LEU A 170 0.30 -11.92 2.42
N PHE A 171 -1.02 -12.07 2.61
CA PHE A 171 -1.72 -11.37 3.70
C PHE A 171 -1.27 -11.85 5.07
N VAL A 172 -1.01 -13.14 5.24
CA VAL A 172 -0.43 -13.69 6.48
C VAL A 172 0.95 -13.09 6.73
N THR A 173 1.79 -13.00 5.71
CA THR A 173 3.13 -12.39 5.83
C THR A 173 3.04 -10.91 6.22
N ILE A 174 2.14 -10.14 5.59
CA ILE A 174 1.88 -8.74 5.97
C ILE A 174 1.41 -8.64 7.42
N PHE A 175 0.51 -9.52 7.85
CA PHE A 175 0.02 -9.54 9.23
C PHE A 175 1.15 -9.84 10.23
N VAL A 176 1.99 -10.85 9.96
CA VAL A 176 3.13 -11.21 10.81
C VAL A 176 4.14 -10.07 10.88
N ASP A 177 4.48 -9.44 9.74
CA ASP A 177 5.38 -8.29 9.70
C ASP A 177 4.85 -7.11 10.53
N GLN A 178 3.54 -6.82 10.45
CA GLN A 178 2.90 -5.80 11.27
C GLN A 178 2.88 -6.18 12.76
N TRP A 179 2.68 -7.46 13.06
CA TRP A 179 2.71 -7.97 14.43
C TRP A 179 4.09 -7.79 15.05
N GLU A 180 5.15 -8.16 14.35
CA GLU A 180 6.53 -8.04 14.83
C GLU A 180 6.96 -6.58 15.03
N LYS A 181 6.55 -5.68 14.14
CA LYS A 181 6.89 -4.24 14.20
C LYS A 181 6.13 -3.47 15.28
N THR A 182 5.00 -3.99 15.74
CA THR A 182 4.10 -3.26 16.63
C THR A 182 4.16 -3.83 18.04
N ARG A 183 4.43 -2.99 19.06
CA ARG A 183 4.41 -3.42 20.48
C ARG A 183 3.00 -3.59 21.04
N LYS A 184 1.99 -2.91 20.48
CA LYS A 184 0.59 -3.01 20.93
C LYS A 184 -0.19 -3.91 19.98
N HIS A 185 -0.51 -5.13 20.39
CA HIS A 185 -1.21 -6.11 19.56
C HIS A 185 -2.74 -6.02 19.63
N MET A 186 -3.29 -5.19 20.54
CA MET A 186 -4.74 -5.02 20.71
C MET A 186 -5.48 -4.68 19.41
N PRO A 187 -5.00 -3.77 18.54
CA PRO A 187 -5.69 -3.47 17.28
C PRO A 187 -5.77 -4.68 16.35
N ALA A 188 -4.69 -5.46 16.26
CA ALA A 188 -4.64 -6.67 15.42
C ALA A 188 -5.58 -7.75 15.92
N LEU A 189 -5.61 -7.99 17.24
CA LEU A 189 -6.52 -8.94 17.87
C LEU A 189 -7.99 -8.51 17.75
N ALA A 190 -8.28 -7.23 17.94
CA ALA A 190 -9.62 -6.69 17.74
C ALA A 190 -10.09 -6.88 16.31
N GLY A 191 -9.24 -6.53 15.32
CA GLY A 191 -9.54 -6.72 13.91
C GLY A 191 -9.79 -8.17 13.54
N LEU A 192 -8.94 -9.08 14.00
CA LEU A 192 -9.09 -10.52 13.77
C LEU A 192 -10.39 -11.08 14.38
N SER A 193 -10.67 -10.73 15.64
CA SER A 193 -11.88 -11.19 16.33
C SER A 193 -13.15 -10.70 15.64
N VAL A 194 -13.19 -9.41 15.27
CA VAL A 194 -14.34 -8.84 14.55
C VAL A 194 -14.49 -9.46 13.16
N ALA A 195 -13.39 -9.70 12.44
CA ALA A 195 -13.43 -10.36 11.14
C ALA A 195 -14.01 -11.79 11.21
N ILE A 196 -13.61 -12.57 12.21
CA ILE A 196 -14.15 -13.94 12.44
C ILE A 196 -15.64 -13.87 12.73
N VAL A 197 -16.09 -12.99 13.62
CA VAL A 197 -17.50 -12.84 13.97
C VAL A 197 -18.30 -12.34 12.75
N ALA A 198 -17.81 -11.34 12.03
CA ALA A 198 -18.46 -10.83 10.84
C ALA A 198 -18.57 -11.90 9.73
N LEU A 199 -17.54 -12.72 9.56
CA LEU A 199 -17.55 -13.84 8.61
C LEU A 199 -18.61 -14.87 8.97
N ALA A 200 -18.76 -15.18 10.25
CA ALA A 200 -19.76 -16.13 10.76
C ALA A 200 -21.20 -15.61 10.58
N VAL A 201 -21.42 -14.28 10.71
CA VAL A 201 -22.74 -13.66 10.65
C VAL A 201 -23.16 -13.30 9.22
N PHE A 202 -22.26 -12.71 8.44
CA PHE A 202 -22.58 -12.15 7.11
C PHE A 202 -22.12 -13.06 5.94
N GLY A 203 -21.39 -14.15 6.24
CA GLY A 203 -20.84 -15.05 5.22
C GLY A 203 -19.69 -14.44 4.40
N ALA A 204 -19.06 -15.26 3.55
CA ALA A 204 -17.84 -14.90 2.81
C ALA A 204 -18.00 -13.69 1.88
N ASN A 205 -19.19 -13.48 1.30
CA ASN A 205 -19.40 -12.41 0.31
C ASN A 205 -19.75 -11.05 0.93
N GLY A 206 -20.11 -10.98 2.22
CA GLY A 206 -20.63 -9.75 2.84
C GLY A 206 -19.88 -9.28 4.09
N PHE A 207 -18.95 -10.05 4.64
CA PHE A 207 -18.37 -9.78 5.96
C PHE A 207 -17.37 -8.61 5.97
N MET A 208 -16.70 -8.35 4.86
CA MET A 208 -15.54 -7.44 4.82
C MET A 208 -15.91 -6.01 5.23
N LEU A 209 -17.00 -5.46 4.69
CA LEU A 209 -17.41 -4.09 4.97
C LEU A 209 -17.90 -3.91 6.42
N PRO A 210 -18.78 -4.76 6.98
CA PRO A 210 -19.11 -4.71 8.41
C PRO A 210 -17.90 -4.89 9.32
N ALA A 211 -16.98 -5.81 8.99
CA ALA A 211 -15.78 -6.03 9.77
C ALA A 211 -14.90 -4.78 9.85
N LEU A 212 -14.66 -4.10 8.73
CA LEU A 212 -13.90 -2.85 8.67
C LEU A 212 -14.55 -1.73 9.47
N LEU A 213 -15.87 -1.53 9.32
CA LEU A 213 -16.61 -0.48 10.02
C LEU A 213 -16.60 -0.70 11.54
N ILE A 214 -16.90 -1.92 11.99
CA ILE A 214 -16.92 -2.26 13.41
C ILE A 214 -15.52 -2.16 14.03
N THR A 215 -14.51 -2.70 13.36
CA THR A 215 -13.12 -2.61 13.84
C THR A 215 -12.67 -1.16 13.95
N SER A 216 -12.94 -0.34 12.93
CA SER A 216 -12.59 1.09 12.94
C SER A 216 -13.28 1.83 14.07
N ALA A 217 -14.58 1.57 14.31
CA ALA A 217 -15.33 2.15 15.42
C ALA A 217 -14.69 1.76 16.77
N ILE A 218 -14.41 0.47 17.00
CA ILE A 218 -13.78 -0.01 18.24
C ILE A 218 -12.44 0.69 18.48
N LEU A 219 -11.59 0.80 17.45
CA LEU A 219 -10.26 1.39 17.58
C LEU A 219 -10.32 2.91 17.85
N VAL A 220 -11.26 3.63 17.23
CA VAL A 220 -11.48 5.06 17.50
C VAL A 220 -11.91 5.27 18.95
N PHE A 221 -12.88 4.50 19.46
CA PHE A 221 -13.33 4.61 20.85
C PHE A 221 -12.26 4.17 21.86
N ALA A 222 -11.46 3.15 21.53
CA ALA A 222 -10.36 2.72 22.39
C ALA A 222 -9.24 3.79 22.45
N GLY A 223 -8.88 4.39 21.31
CA GLY A 223 -7.88 5.44 21.24
C GLY A 223 -8.27 6.72 21.96
N GLN A 224 -9.56 7.10 21.95
CA GLN A 224 -10.05 8.25 22.72
C GLN A 224 -9.91 8.06 24.24
N LYS A 225 -10.04 6.84 24.76
CA LYS A 225 -9.84 6.54 26.17
C LYS A 225 -8.37 6.62 26.60
N GLU A 226 -7.43 6.26 25.75
CA GLU A 226 -5.99 6.38 26.05
C GLU A 226 -5.49 7.84 25.99
N GLY A 227 -6.08 8.71 25.18
CA GLY A 227 -5.73 10.14 25.08
C GLY A 227 -6.33 11.01 26.17
N SER A 228 -7.20 10.49 27.03
CA SER A 228 -7.83 11.21 28.15
C SER A 228 -7.25 10.85 29.53
N GLN A 229 -6.20 10.06 29.58
CA GLN A 229 -5.35 9.77 30.75
C GLN A 229 -3.97 10.38 30.57
#